data_ff0c7af2b0cea95709bf8295f08595f2
#
_entry.id   ff0c7af2b0cea95709bf8295f08595f2
#
_cell.length_a   1.000
_cell.length_b   1.000
_cell.length_c   1.000
_cell.angle_alpha   90.00
_cell.angle_beta   90.00
_cell.angle_gamma   90.00
#
_symmetry.space_group_name_H-M   'P 1'
#
loop_
_entity.id
_entity.type
_entity.pdbx_description
1 polymer ?
#
loop_
_entity_poly.entity_id
_entity_poly.type
_entity_poly.pdbx_seq_one_letter_code
_entity_poly.pdbx_strand_id
1 'polypeptide(L)'
;MYRALHPSLTIRQSDIHGLGIFAATDIPEYTILGISHVAEFKHHRYHCGYIRTPLGGFINHSNDPNCIKIKMNDDGSYSSLEGIVTSATMAIETIKEIIKNEELTVRYTIYSLGGE
;
A
#
# COMPACT_ATOMS: atom_id res chain seq x y z
N MET A 1 -9.33 5.77 19.29
CA MET A 1 -9.96 6.47 18.16
C MET A 1 -9.48 5.88 16.85
N TYR A 2 -10.39 5.61 15.95
CA TYR A 2 -10.03 5.09 14.64
C TYR A 2 -9.31 6.17 13.81
N ARG A 3 -8.27 5.76 13.10
CA ARG A 3 -7.58 6.63 12.15
C ARG A 3 -7.56 5.95 10.79
N ALA A 4 -8.01 6.67 9.78
CA ALA A 4 -8.01 6.15 8.42
C ALA A 4 -6.60 6.00 7.86
N LEU A 5 -5.66 6.79 8.35
CA LEU A 5 -4.26 6.76 7.93
C LEU A 5 -3.36 6.75 9.15
N HIS A 6 -2.17 6.19 8.96
CA HIS A 6 -1.09 6.30 9.94
C HIS A 6 -0.85 7.79 10.27
N PRO A 7 -0.56 8.14 11.53
CA PRO A 7 -0.38 9.56 11.89
C PRO A 7 0.71 10.28 11.11
N SER A 8 1.66 9.54 10.55
CA SER A 8 2.74 10.14 9.77
C SER A 8 2.35 10.42 8.32
N LEU A 9 1.11 10.15 7.93
CA LEU A 9 0.67 10.26 6.54
C LEU A 9 -0.43 11.29 6.39
N THR A 10 -0.50 11.89 5.21
CA THR A 10 -1.58 12.79 4.82
C THR A 10 -1.86 12.63 3.34
N ILE A 11 -3.01 13.12 2.90
CA ILE A 11 -3.42 13.07 1.50
C ILE A 11 -3.33 14.49 0.93
N ARG A 12 -2.69 14.61 -0.22
CA ARG A 12 -2.53 15.88 -0.91
C ARG A 12 -2.63 15.66 -2.41
N GLN A 13 -2.75 16.76 -3.15
CA GLN A 13 -2.67 16.71 -4.59
C GLN A 13 -1.28 16.25 -5.00
N SER A 14 -1.23 15.30 -5.93
CA SER A 14 0.01 14.66 -6.37
C SER A 14 0.46 15.20 -7.71
N ASP A 15 1.76 15.26 -7.93
CA ASP A 15 2.31 15.57 -9.25
C ASP A 15 2.27 14.34 -10.16
N ILE A 16 2.03 13.16 -9.61
CA ILE A 16 1.96 11.93 -10.41
C ILE A 16 0.56 11.76 -10.98
N HIS A 17 -0.45 11.75 -10.11
CA HIS A 17 -1.82 11.53 -10.53
C HIS A 17 -2.76 11.88 -9.39
N GLY A 18 -3.72 12.76 -9.65
CA GLY A 18 -4.79 13.10 -8.71
C GLY A 18 -4.30 13.40 -7.32
N LEU A 19 -4.85 12.70 -6.34
CA LEU A 19 -4.40 12.77 -4.96
C LEU A 19 -3.39 11.67 -4.68
N GLY A 20 -2.54 11.90 -3.69
CA GLY A 20 -1.53 10.94 -3.31
C GLY A 20 -1.33 10.92 -1.80
N ILE A 21 -0.51 9.98 -1.34
CA ILE A 21 -0.14 9.85 0.07
C ILE A 21 1.21 10.53 0.27
N PHE A 22 1.28 11.42 1.24
CA PHE A 22 2.48 12.19 1.53
C PHE A 22 2.90 12.00 2.99
N ALA A 23 4.19 12.14 3.24
CA ALA A 23 4.71 12.08 4.60
C ALA A 23 4.41 13.39 5.32
N ALA A 24 3.69 13.29 6.43
CA ALA A 24 3.43 14.45 7.29
C ALA A 24 4.60 14.71 8.23
N THR A 25 5.45 13.71 8.43
CA THR A 25 6.68 13.79 9.23
C THR A 25 7.73 12.92 8.53
N ASP A 26 8.98 13.00 8.98
CA ASP A 26 9.99 12.04 8.51
C ASP A 26 9.60 10.64 8.96
N ILE A 27 9.81 9.65 8.09
CA ILE A 27 9.45 8.26 8.36
C ILE A 27 10.70 7.40 8.17
N PRO A 28 11.09 6.62 9.19
CA PRO A 28 12.25 5.74 9.06
C PRO A 28 12.04 4.65 8.03
N GLU A 29 13.14 4.13 7.51
CA GLU A 29 13.15 2.95 6.66
C GLU A 29 12.52 1.76 7.41
N TYR A 30 11.84 0.88 6.67
CA TYR A 30 11.21 -0.34 7.21
C TYR A 30 10.11 -0.07 8.22
N THR A 31 9.38 1.02 8.02
CA THR A 31 8.20 1.32 8.83
C THR A 31 6.96 0.75 8.15
N ILE A 32 6.17 -0.02 8.88
CA ILE A 32 4.90 -0.53 8.38
C ILE A 32 3.85 0.55 8.58
N LEU A 33 3.25 0.99 7.48
CA LEU A 33 2.34 2.14 7.49
C LEU A 33 0.89 1.76 7.68
N GLY A 34 0.57 0.48 7.55
CA GLY A 34 -0.78 0.01 7.75
C GLY A 34 -1.26 -0.86 6.61
N ILE A 35 -2.48 -1.36 6.77
CA ILE A 35 -3.11 -2.21 5.78
C ILE A 35 -3.56 -1.36 4.60
N SER A 36 -3.25 -1.82 3.39
CA SER A 36 -3.63 -1.13 2.16
C SER A 36 -4.77 -1.83 1.44
N HIS A 37 -4.83 -3.15 1.53
CA HIS A 37 -5.81 -3.96 0.80
C HIS A 37 -6.27 -5.11 1.66
N VAL A 38 -7.58 -5.34 1.68
CA VAL A 38 -8.17 -6.49 2.36
C VAL A 38 -8.84 -7.35 1.31
N ALA A 39 -8.54 -8.64 1.33
CA ALA A 39 -9.14 -9.55 0.37
C ALA A 39 -10.63 -9.68 0.63
N GLU A 40 -11.43 -9.64 -0.43
CA GLU A 40 -12.88 -9.77 -0.35
C GLU A 40 -13.27 -11.12 -0.91
N PHE A 41 -13.88 -11.96 -0.06
CA PHE A 41 -14.22 -13.33 -0.46
C PHE A 41 -15.71 -13.55 -0.75
N LYS A 42 -16.55 -12.59 -0.42
CA LYS A 42 -17.99 -12.83 -0.48
C LYS A 42 -18.52 -13.05 -1.88
N HIS A 43 -17.93 -12.39 -2.85
CA HIS A 43 -18.41 -12.41 -4.22
C HIS A 43 -17.32 -12.79 -5.18
N HIS A 44 -16.55 -13.78 -4.81
CA HIS A 44 -15.35 -14.16 -5.52
C HIS A 44 -15.58 -15.16 -6.66
N ARG A 45 -16.83 -15.35 -7.08
CA ARG A 45 -17.09 -16.37 -8.11
C ARG A 45 -16.35 -16.10 -9.40
N TYR A 46 -16.01 -14.86 -9.69
CA TYR A 46 -15.32 -14.51 -10.92
C TYR A 46 -13.86 -14.18 -10.70
N HIS A 47 -13.54 -13.60 -9.60
CA HIS A 47 -12.19 -13.21 -9.27
C HIS A 47 -12.17 -12.72 -7.83
N CYS A 48 -11.01 -12.73 -7.22
CA CYS A 48 -10.84 -12.15 -5.90
C CYS A 48 -10.77 -10.65 -6.04
N GLY A 49 -11.68 -9.96 -5.39
CA GLY A 49 -11.62 -8.54 -5.29
C GLY A 49 -10.84 -8.10 -4.06
N TYR A 50 -10.51 -6.84 -4.03
CA TYR A 50 -9.87 -6.23 -2.86
C TYR A 50 -10.64 -5.01 -2.43
N ILE A 51 -10.77 -4.86 -1.13
CA ILE A 51 -11.26 -3.62 -0.53
C ILE A 51 -10.02 -2.80 -0.19
N ARG A 52 -9.97 -1.58 -0.71
CA ARG A 52 -8.84 -0.69 -0.45
C ARG A 52 -9.12 0.18 0.75
N THR A 53 -8.14 0.30 1.63
CA THR A 53 -8.17 1.32 2.67
C THR A 53 -7.81 2.67 2.04
N PRO A 54 -7.96 3.78 2.76
CA PRO A 54 -7.48 5.06 2.22
C PRO A 54 -6.02 5.02 1.80
N LEU A 55 -5.16 4.32 2.55
CA LEU A 55 -3.76 4.17 2.15
C LEU A 55 -3.66 3.48 0.79
N GLY A 56 -4.33 2.34 0.62
CA GLY A 56 -4.26 1.60 -0.64
C GLY A 56 -4.96 2.30 -1.78
N GLY A 57 -5.96 3.12 -1.48
CA GLY A 57 -6.73 3.82 -2.50
C GLY A 57 -6.05 5.05 -3.07
N PHE A 58 -5.20 5.70 -2.29
CA PHE A 58 -4.58 6.95 -2.72
C PHE A 58 -3.08 6.85 -2.99
N ILE A 59 -2.42 5.73 -2.66
CA ILE A 59 -1.00 5.62 -2.92
C ILE A 59 -0.76 5.43 -4.43
N ASN A 60 0.13 6.22 -4.98
CA ASN A 60 0.37 6.22 -6.42
C ASN A 60 1.47 5.25 -6.82
N HIS A 61 1.51 4.93 -8.10
CA HIS A 61 2.50 4.02 -8.67
C HIS A 61 3.77 4.78 -9.06
N SER A 62 4.91 4.13 -8.88
CA SER A 62 6.18 4.59 -9.42
C SER A 62 7.02 3.37 -9.80
N ASN A 63 7.83 3.51 -10.83
CA ASN A 63 8.81 2.49 -11.19
C ASN A 63 10.03 2.55 -10.29
N ASP A 64 10.17 3.62 -9.53
CA ASP A 64 11.24 3.77 -8.53
C ASP A 64 10.60 4.13 -7.19
N PRO A 65 9.88 3.17 -6.59
CA PRO A 65 9.07 3.46 -5.42
C PRO A 65 9.89 3.56 -4.13
N ASN A 66 9.33 4.22 -3.14
CA ASN A 66 9.93 4.28 -1.81
C ASN A 66 9.22 3.37 -0.80
N CYS A 67 8.21 2.65 -1.24
CA CYS A 67 7.48 1.70 -0.40
C CYS A 67 7.26 0.41 -1.16
N ILE A 68 6.92 -0.63 -0.41
CA ILE A 68 6.65 -1.96 -0.97
C ILE A 68 5.38 -2.51 -0.32
N LYS A 69 4.63 -3.30 -1.07
CA LYS A 69 3.51 -4.06 -0.53
C LYS A 69 4.04 -5.33 0.10
N ILE A 70 3.52 -5.65 1.28
CA ILE A 70 3.86 -6.88 1.98
C ILE A 70 2.58 -7.60 2.36
N LYS A 71 2.69 -8.88 2.68
CA LYS A 71 1.56 -9.73 3.02
C LYS A 71 1.42 -9.80 4.53
N MET A 72 0.19 -9.65 5.02
CA MET A 72 -0.11 -9.91 6.42
C MET A 72 -0.57 -11.36 6.55
N ASN A 73 0.07 -12.11 7.43
CA ASN A 73 -0.26 -13.49 7.69
C ASN A 73 -1.36 -13.61 8.73
N ASP A 74 -1.94 -14.81 8.86
CA ASP A 74 -3.06 -15.03 9.77
C ASP A 74 -2.70 -14.76 11.22
N ASP A 75 -1.43 -14.92 11.58
CA ASP A 75 -0.99 -14.68 12.95
C ASP A 75 -0.61 -13.22 13.21
N GLY A 76 -0.84 -12.35 12.23
CA GLY A 76 -0.51 -10.93 12.37
C GLY A 76 0.90 -10.56 11.98
N SER A 77 1.74 -11.52 11.66
CA SER A 77 3.09 -11.23 11.17
C SER A 77 3.04 -10.81 9.71
N TYR A 78 4.18 -10.33 9.19
CA TYR A 78 4.29 -9.90 7.81
C TYR A 78 5.37 -10.69 7.09
N SER A 79 5.19 -10.83 5.78
CA SER A 79 6.19 -11.48 4.94
C SER A 79 6.16 -10.86 3.55
N SER A 80 7.19 -11.14 2.76
CA SER A 80 7.28 -10.63 1.40
C SER A 80 6.17 -11.21 0.53
N LEU A 81 5.71 -10.40 -0.42
CA LEU A 81 4.84 -10.88 -1.47
C LEU A 81 5.70 -11.55 -2.54
N GLU A 82 5.32 -12.75 -2.93
CA GLU A 82 6.01 -13.49 -3.98
C GLU A 82 4.98 -14.02 -4.95
N GLY A 83 5.24 -13.81 -6.23
CA GLY A 83 4.34 -14.24 -7.27
C GLY A 83 3.05 -13.45 -7.29
N ILE A 84 2.02 -14.04 -7.87
CA ILE A 84 0.70 -13.42 -7.94
C ILE A 84 -0.06 -13.80 -6.69
N VAL A 85 -0.48 -12.79 -5.95
CA VAL A 85 -1.24 -12.99 -4.71
C VAL A 85 -2.65 -12.50 -4.94
N THR A 86 -3.62 -13.41 -4.80
CA THR A 86 -5.01 -13.10 -5.10
C THR A 86 -5.91 -13.03 -3.88
N SER A 87 -5.43 -13.40 -2.71
CA SER A 87 -6.31 -13.50 -1.55
C SER A 87 -5.64 -13.14 -0.24
N ALA A 88 -4.63 -12.28 -0.26
CA ALA A 88 -3.93 -11.91 0.95
C ALA A 88 -4.30 -10.49 1.37
N THR A 89 -4.37 -10.27 2.66
CA THR A 89 -4.40 -8.91 3.20
C THR A 89 -3.00 -8.33 3.06
N MET A 90 -2.91 -7.12 2.57
CA MET A 90 -1.64 -6.48 2.27
C MET A 90 -1.46 -5.21 3.06
N ALA A 91 -0.21 -4.92 3.36
CA ALA A 91 0.20 -3.69 4.04
C ALA A 91 1.29 -3.01 3.22
N ILE A 92 1.60 -1.79 3.59
CA ILE A 92 2.65 -1.00 2.95
C ILE A 92 3.78 -0.80 3.94
N GLU A 93 5.00 -1.00 3.48
CA GLU A 93 6.20 -0.79 4.29
C GLU A 93 7.17 0.11 3.53
N THR A 94 7.80 1.05 4.22
CA THR A 94 8.82 1.90 3.60
C THR A 94 10.09 1.08 3.35
N ILE A 95 10.72 1.29 2.19
CA ILE A 95 11.98 0.61 1.86
C ILE A 95 13.18 1.54 1.89
N LYS A 96 12.95 2.80 2.25
CA LYS A 96 14.00 3.78 2.49
C LYS A 96 13.44 4.84 3.41
N GLU A 97 14.30 5.65 3.99
CA GLU A 97 13.87 6.78 4.79
C GLU A 97 13.08 7.75 3.92
N ILE A 98 11.97 8.26 4.45
CA ILE A 98 11.12 9.21 3.74
C ILE A 98 11.12 10.51 4.53
N ILE A 99 11.33 11.61 3.82
CA ILE A 99 11.43 12.93 4.42
C ILE A 99 10.05 13.58 4.40
N LYS A 100 9.77 14.38 5.39
CA LYS A 100 8.50 15.12 5.47
C LYS A 100 8.19 15.81 4.13
N ASN A 101 6.95 15.69 3.70
CA ASN A 101 6.40 16.23 2.45
C ASN A 101 6.74 15.42 1.20
N GLU A 102 7.48 14.34 1.32
CA GLU A 102 7.78 13.46 0.21
C GLU A 102 6.55 12.60 -0.08
N GLU A 103 6.26 12.34 -1.36
CA GLU A 103 5.16 11.46 -1.73
C GLU A 103 5.58 10.01 -1.58
N LEU A 104 4.70 9.18 -1.03
CA LEU A 104 4.92 7.74 -0.91
C LEU A 104 4.37 7.05 -2.14
N THR A 105 5.14 6.11 -2.68
CA THR A 105 4.77 5.40 -3.90
C THR A 105 5.09 3.92 -3.76
N VAL A 106 4.36 3.11 -4.53
CA VAL A 106 4.60 1.66 -4.63
C VAL A 106 4.60 1.30 -6.10
N ARG A 107 5.12 0.12 -6.42
CA ARG A 107 4.94 -0.43 -7.75
C ARG A 107 3.63 -1.22 -7.77
N TYR A 108 2.78 -0.95 -8.76
CA TYR A 108 1.49 -1.65 -8.89
C TYR A 108 1.71 -2.99 -9.55
N THR A 109 2.30 -3.93 -8.84
CA THR A 109 2.58 -5.24 -9.43
C THR A 109 1.46 -6.24 -9.21
N ILE A 110 0.64 -5.99 -8.19
CA ILE A 110 -0.44 -6.91 -7.87
C ILE A 110 -1.47 -7.02 -8.99
N TYR A 111 -1.55 -6.02 -9.83
CA TYR A 111 -2.52 -6.02 -10.93
C TYR A 111 -1.89 -6.38 -12.25
N SER A 112 -0.67 -6.87 -12.23
CA SER A 112 0.09 -7.14 -13.43
C SER A 112 -0.20 -8.50 -13.99
N LEU A 113 -1.42 -8.77 -14.31
CA LEU A 113 -1.78 -10.10 -14.81
C LEU A 113 -1.37 -10.21 -16.26
N GLY A 114 -0.11 -10.43 -16.46
CA GLY A 114 0.44 -10.61 -17.79
C GLY A 114 0.51 -9.35 -18.60
N GLY A 115 0.16 -8.24 -18.04
CA GLY A 115 0.06 -7.04 -18.81
C GLY A 115 1.06 -5.97 -18.49
N GLU A 116 1.79 -6.14 -17.49
CA GLU A 116 2.49 -4.99 -17.05
C GLU A 116 3.95 -5.09 -17.21
#